data_aff89a7b2d528a3ec562bbf98937a2fb
#
_entry.id   aff89a7b2d528a3ec562bbf98937a2fb
#
_cell.length_a   1.000
_cell.length_b   1.000
_cell.length_c   1.000
_cell.angle_alpha   90.00
_cell.angle_beta   90.00
_cell.angle_gamma   90.00
#
_symmetry.space_group_name_H-M   'P 1'
#
loop_
_entity.id
_entity.type
_entity.pdbx_description
1 polymer ?
#
loop_
_entity_poly.entity_id
_entity_poly.type
_entity_poly.pdbx_seq_one_letter_code
_entity_poly.pdbx_strand_id
1 'polypeptide(L)'
;MAGKKSATARRREGMMSGTPTRALVLPLALSPDQHAMYSRLADLYNRVWGSAVSWYDTNHTVNAVAAHKALYAGLRGRFPQLPSQFVCNALRDAAGAVRSWNSNHPKRGWSLRASRRKPTVRFDLRTMGLRGNLLTLSSMHGLKRQRFLLPPIPAWFDERYPGRRLQTAALVLDPNSLEARLTLTFRIPKAEPVEGRVLGVDLGLHVLYRDSEGGEYRYPRVQRVRRRYAYDRRTLQEKGTRSAHRRLKAIGGREERFIRDVDHCAAKRLADTPGIGVIAFEDLARIRRLARKGTRTGRRRRNMLNQWPFSQLQEFTAYKAAAKGIRVVMVDPAYTSQRCNRCGYVDKRNRDRARFDCLRCGHSDDADHNAALNIRDRALQSLG
;
A
#
# COMPACT_ATOMS: atom_id res chain seq x y z
N MET A 1 26.83 -2.21 -19.03
CA MET A 1 26.26 -3.40 -18.35
C MET A 1 25.09 -2.99 -17.46
N ALA A 2 23.86 -3.24 -17.87
CA ALA A 2 22.68 -2.90 -17.08
C ALA A 2 22.61 -3.82 -15.85
N GLY A 3 22.86 -3.29 -14.67
CA GLY A 3 22.83 -4.03 -13.41
C GLY A 3 21.43 -4.64 -13.16
N LYS A 4 21.35 -5.93 -12.84
CA LYS A 4 20.11 -6.63 -12.51
C LYS A 4 19.38 -5.89 -11.36
N LYS A 5 18.27 -5.21 -11.68
CA LYS A 5 17.40 -4.55 -10.70
C LYS A 5 16.96 -5.54 -9.62
N SER A 6 17.02 -5.14 -8.35
CA SER A 6 16.59 -6.00 -7.22
C SER A 6 15.09 -6.31 -7.32
N ALA A 7 14.65 -7.45 -6.74
CA ALA A 7 13.22 -7.82 -6.71
C ALA A 7 12.33 -6.72 -6.09
N THR A 8 12.87 -5.94 -5.12
CA THR A 8 12.18 -4.81 -4.49
C THR A 8 12.06 -3.62 -5.45
N ALA A 9 13.06 -3.36 -6.30
CA ALA A 9 13.01 -2.31 -7.32
C ALA A 9 11.99 -2.65 -8.42
N ARG A 10 11.99 -3.90 -8.90
CA ARG A 10 10.98 -4.39 -9.87
C ARG A 10 9.55 -4.35 -9.30
N ARG A 11 9.37 -4.65 -8.01
CA ARG A 11 8.06 -4.55 -7.34
C ARG A 11 7.59 -3.10 -7.25
N ARG A 12 8.47 -2.14 -6.98
CA ARG A 12 8.16 -0.71 -6.94
C ARG A 12 7.81 -0.17 -8.32
N GLU A 13 8.58 -0.53 -9.35
CA GLU A 13 8.26 -0.19 -10.74
C GLU A 13 6.90 -0.78 -11.15
N GLY A 14 6.61 -2.03 -10.80
CA GLY A 14 5.31 -2.66 -11.03
C GLY A 14 4.16 -1.98 -10.30
N MET A 15 4.38 -1.46 -9.08
CA MET A 15 3.38 -0.65 -8.36
C MET A 15 3.18 0.72 -9.01
N MET A 16 4.21 1.29 -9.61
CA MET A 16 4.15 2.59 -10.31
C MET A 16 3.57 2.47 -11.72
N SER A 17 3.72 1.29 -12.37
CA SER A 17 3.23 1.03 -13.73
C SER A 17 1.85 0.38 -13.77
N GLY A 18 1.36 -0.17 -12.64
CA GLY A 18 0.07 -0.83 -12.54
C GLY A 18 -1.09 0.12 -12.78
N THR A 19 -2.16 -0.37 -13.40
CA THR A 19 -3.41 0.39 -13.52
C THR A 19 -3.96 0.70 -12.13
N PRO A 20 -4.19 1.96 -11.78
CA PRO A 20 -4.65 2.33 -10.45
C PRO A 20 -6.06 1.79 -10.20
N THR A 21 -6.29 1.30 -8.99
CA THR A 21 -7.60 0.86 -8.54
C THR A 21 -8.05 1.68 -7.32
N ARG A 22 -9.37 1.83 -7.17
CA ARG A 22 -9.99 2.47 -6.00
C ARG A 22 -11.11 1.59 -5.47
N ALA A 23 -11.19 1.51 -4.16
CA ALA A 23 -12.23 0.77 -3.48
C ALA A 23 -13.25 1.72 -2.86
N LEU A 24 -14.52 1.42 -3.07
CA LEU A 24 -15.65 2.04 -2.38
C LEU A 24 -16.25 0.98 -1.46
N VAL A 25 -16.39 1.30 -0.18
CA VAL A 25 -16.97 0.41 0.83
C VAL A 25 -18.35 0.91 1.20
N LEU A 26 -19.34 0.04 1.04
CA LEU A 26 -20.74 0.34 1.32
C LEU A 26 -21.32 -0.70 2.29
N PRO A 27 -22.20 -0.31 3.20
CA PRO A 27 -23.04 -1.27 3.92
C PRO A 27 -24.04 -1.89 2.95
N LEU A 28 -24.37 -3.16 3.16
CA LEU A 28 -25.39 -3.88 2.41
C LEU A 28 -26.28 -4.62 3.40
N ALA A 29 -27.54 -4.19 3.50
CA ALA A 29 -28.55 -4.89 4.28
C ALA A 29 -29.01 -6.13 3.50
N LEU A 30 -29.09 -7.27 4.18
CA LEU A 30 -29.54 -8.54 3.63
C LEU A 30 -30.84 -8.97 4.30
N SER A 31 -31.75 -9.58 3.54
CA SER A 31 -32.83 -10.31 4.18
C SER A 31 -32.29 -11.56 4.91
N PRO A 32 -33.02 -12.15 5.88
CA PRO A 32 -32.60 -13.39 6.53
C PRO A 32 -32.23 -14.50 5.53
N ASP A 33 -33.04 -14.69 4.49
CA ASP A 33 -32.79 -15.70 3.45
C ASP A 33 -31.53 -15.39 2.62
N GLN A 34 -31.33 -14.11 2.26
CA GLN A 34 -30.14 -13.67 1.56
C GLN A 34 -28.90 -13.86 2.43
N HIS A 35 -28.98 -13.52 3.73
CA HIS A 35 -27.88 -13.72 4.66
C HIS A 35 -27.53 -15.20 4.81
N ALA A 36 -28.50 -16.07 5.00
CA ALA A 36 -28.31 -17.52 5.10
C ALA A 36 -27.69 -18.09 3.82
N MET A 37 -28.19 -17.69 2.65
CA MET A 37 -27.71 -18.13 1.34
C MET A 37 -26.25 -17.66 1.10
N TYR A 38 -25.93 -16.38 1.33
CA TYR A 38 -24.57 -15.88 1.16
C TYR A 38 -23.61 -16.39 2.23
N SER A 39 -24.08 -16.70 3.44
CA SER A 39 -23.27 -17.36 4.46
C SER A 39 -22.84 -18.75 4.00
N ARG A 40 -23.76 -19.54 3.44
CA ARG A 40 -23.47 -20.85 2.86
C ARG A 40 -22.53 -20.74 1.65
N LEU A 41 -22.76 -19.77 0.76
CA LEU A 41 -21.87 -19.50 -0.37
C LEU A 41 -20.46 -19.15 0.12
N ALA A 42 -20.33 -18.31 1.15
CA ALA A 42 -19.06 -17.90 1.72
C ALA A 42 -18.34 -19.07 2.40
N ASP A 43 -19.05 -19.95 3.08
CA ASP A 43 -18.45 -21.16 3.67
C ASP A 43 -17.82 -22.03 2.58
N LEU A 44 -18.57 -22.38 1.54
CA LEU A 44 -18.08 -23.19 0.43
C LEU A 44 -16.90 -22.51 -0.28
N TYR A 45 -17.01 -21.21 -0.53
CA TYR A 45 -15.94 -20.42 -1.14
C TYR A 45 -14.66 -20.45 -0.30
N ASN A 46 -14.78 -20.28 1.03
CA ASN A 46 -13.64 -20.27 1.94
C ASN A 46 -13.01 -21.67 2.11
N ARG A 47 -13.79 -22.74 1.99
CA ARG A 47 -13.26 -24.12 1.97
C ARG A 47 -12.41 -24.37 0.71
N VAL A 48 -12.89 -23.92 -0.46
CA VAL A 48 -12.11 -23.97 -1.72
C VAL A 48 -10.86 -23.11 -1.60
N TRP A 49 -10.99 -21.89 -1.06
CA TRP A 49 -9.86 -21.00 -0.82
C TRP A 49 -8.82 -21.61 0.11
N GLY A 50 -9.25 -22.26 1.20
CA GLY A 50 -8.36 -22.94 2.15
C GLY A 50 -7.60 -24.11 1.49
N SER A 51 -8.28 -24.92 0.69
CA SER A 51 -7.64 -26.01 -0.08
C SER A 51 -6.58 -25.46 -1.05
N ALA A 52 -6.87 -24.31 -1.67
CA ALA A 52 -5.92 -23.64 -2.57
C ALA A 52 -4.71 -23.08 -1.82
N VAL A 53 -4.90 -22.46 -0.64
CA VAL A 53 -3.78 -21.99 0.20
C VAL A 53 -2.87 -23.12 0.57
N SER A 54 -3.41 -24.24 1.06
CA SER A 54 -2.62 -25.42 1.41
C SER A 54 -1.83 -25.94 0.21
N TRP A 55 -2.45 -25.99 -0.98
CA TRP A 55 -1.76 -26.43 -2.19
C TRP A 55 -0.63 -25.46 -2.58
N TYR A 56 -0.84 -24.14 -2.50
CA TYR A 56 0.20 -23.14 -2.78
C TYR A 56 1.37 -23.23 -1.80
N ASP A 57 1.09 -23.45 -0.52
CA ASP A 57 2.13 -23.63 0.51
C ASP A 57 2.94 -24.89 0.26
N THR A 58 2.29 -26.03 -0.03
CA THR A 58 2.98 -27.31 -0.32
C THR A 58 3.85 -27.25 -1.57
N ASN A 59 3.36 -26.60 -2.63
CA ASN A 59 4.06 -26.53 -3.93
C ASN A 59 4.98 -25.31 -4.07
N HIS A 60 5.13 -24.50 -3.02
CA HIS A 60 5.96 -23.28 -3.01
C HIS A 60 5.76 -22.37 -4.24
N THR A 61 4.52 -22.20 -4.68
CA THR A 61 4.15 -21.43 -5.87
C THR A 61 2.98 -20.50 -5.61
N VAL A 62 2.83 -19.47 -6.43
CA VAL A 62 1.64 -18.59 -6.49
C VAL A 62 1.05 -18.56 -7.90
N ASN A 63 1.35 -19.58 -8.69
CA ASN A 63 0.84 -19.71 -10.06
C ASN A 63 -0.62 -20.21 -10.05
N ALA A 64 -1.55 -19.28 -10.27
CA ALA A 64 -2.99 -19.59 -10.26
C ALA A 64 -3.43 -20.52 -11.42
N VAL A 65 -2.70 -20.53 -12.54
CA VAL A 65 -2.99 -21.42 -13.68
C VAL A 65 -2.62 -22.86 -13.32
N ALA A 66 -1.44 -23.06 -12.68
CA ALA A 66 -1.02 -24.38 -12.21
C ALA A 66 -2.00 -24.94 -11.16
N ALA A 67 -2.40 -24.10 -10.20
CA ALA A 67 -3.40 -24.49 -9.20
C ALA A 67 -4.76 -24.85 -9.83
N HIS A 68 -5.18 -24.09 -10.83
CA HIS A 68 -6.42 -24.39 -11.56
C HIS A 68 -6.34 -25.79 -12.24
N LYS A 69 -5.25 -26.06 -12.95
CA LYS A 69 -5.05 -27.38 -13.59
C LYS A 69 -5.08 -28.53 -12.58
N ALA A 70 -4.43 -28.33 -11.42
CA ALA A 70 -4.31 -29.37 -10.41
C ALA A 70 -5.57 -29.61 -9.56
N LEU A 71 -6.32 -28.53 -9.26
CA LEU A 71 -7.36 -28.60 -8.23
C LEU A 71 -8.78 -28.49 -8.77
N TYR A 72 -8.98 -27.87 -9.95
CA TYR A 72 -10.33 -27.47 -10.40
C TYR A 72 -11.31 -28.63 -10.49
N ALA A 73 -10.95 -29.73 -11.17
CA ALA A 73 -11.82 -30.89 -11.35
C ALA A 73 -12.24 -31.50 -10.01
N GLY A 74 -11.28 -31.76 -9.12
CA GLY A 74 -11.56 -32.35 -7.81
C GLY A 74 -12.41 -31.41 -6.93
N LEU A 75 -12.14 -30.10 -6.95
CA LEU A 75 -12.95 -29.13 -6.21
C LEU A 75 -14.38 -29.00 -6.77
N ARG A 76 -14.56 -29.10 -8.10
CA ARG A 76 -15.89 -29.10 -8.70
C ARG A 76 -16.69 -30.33 -8.27
N GLY A 77 -16.08 -31.52 -8.24
CA GLY A 77 -16.73 -32.74 -7.76
C GLY A 77 -17.09 -32.64 -6.28
N ARG A 78 -16.20 -32.10 -5.43
CA ARG A 78 -16.41 -31.98 -3.99
C ARG A 78 -17.43 -30.90 -3.60
N PHE A 79 -17.55 -29.82 -4.39
CA PHE A 79 -18.41 -28.67 -4.13
C PHE A 79 -19.32 -28.37 -5.33
N PRO A 80 -20.22 -29.28 -5.72
CA PRO A 80 -21.07 -29.12 -6.92
C PRO A 80 -22.03 -27.93 -6.82
N GLN A 81 -22.45 -27.57 -5.61
CA GLN A 81 -23.35 -26.45 -5.34
C GLN A 81 -22.68 -25.07 -5.53
N LEU A 82 -21.35 -25.00 -5.53
CA LEU A 82 -20.62 -23.77 -5.76
C LEU A 82 -20.46 -23.54 -7.28
N PRO A 83 -20.98 -22.44 -7.85
CA PRO A 83 -20.80 -22.17 -9.28
C PRO A 83 -19.30 -22.16 -9.69
N SER A 84 -19.03 -22.66 -10.91
CA SER A 84 -17.65 -22.85 -11.42
C SER A 84 -16.77 -21.60 -11.31
N GLN A 85 -17.34 -20.43 -11.61
CA GLN A 85 -16.60 -19.17 -11.56
C GLN A 85 -16.12 -18.81 -10.14
N PHE A 86 -16.86 -19.17 -9.09
CA PHE A 86 -16.43 -18.96 -7.72
C PHE A 86 -15.25 -19.86 -7.33
N VAL A 87 -15.16 -21.08 -7.88
CA VAL A 87 -13.97 -21.92 -7.71
C VAL A 87 -12.75 -21.21 -8.32
N CYS A 88 -12.86 -20.72 -9.56
CA CYS A 88 -11.79 -19.97 -10.22
C CYS A 88 -11.41 -18.70 -9.44
N ASN A 89 -12.40 -17.98 -8.90
CA ASN A 89 -12.17 -16.77 -8.10
C ASN A 89 -11.47 -17.09 -6.78
N ALA A 90 -11.86 -18.18 -6.10
CA ALA A 90 -11.23 -18.60 -4.85
C ALA A 90 -9.76 -19.00 -5.04
N LEU A 91 -9.43 -19.72 -6.13
CA LEU A 91 -8.06 -20.08 -6.48
C LEU A 91 -7.18 -18.84 -6.71
N ARG A 92 -7.67 -17.86 -7.49
CA ARG A 92 -6.95 -16.59 -7.76
C ARG A 92 -6.81 -15.74 -6.50
N ASP A 93 -7.83 -15.68 -5.67
CA ASP A 93 -7.82 -14.93 -4.42
C ASP A 93 -6.85 -15.55 -3.40
N ALA A 94 -6.77 -16.87 -3.33
CA ALA A 94 -5.79 -17.58 -2.50
C ALA A 94 -4.36 -17.29 -2.97
N ALA A 95 -4.08 -17.31 -4.29
CA ALA A 95 -2.76 -16.96 -4.83
C ALA A 95 -2.34 -15.53 -4.43
N GLY A 96 -3.28 -14.58 -4.51
CA GLY A 96 -3.06 -13.19 -4.07
C GLY A 96 -2.75 -13.09 -2.58
N ALA A 97 -3.48 -13.83 -1.74
CA ALA A 97 -3.28 -13.84 -0.30
C ALA A 97 -1.92 -14.44 0.09
N VAL A 98 -1.54 -15.58 -0.49
CA VAL A 98 -0.23 -16.22 -0.26
C VAL A 98 0.91 -15.33 -0.73
N ARG A 99 0.79 -14.70 -1.91
CA ARG A 99 1.78 -13.74 -2.39
C ARG A 99 1.97 -12.56 -1.43
N SER A 100 0.86 -12.01 -0.94
CA SER A 100 0.88 -10.92 0.04
C SER A 100 1.49 -11.36 1.37
N TRP A 101 1.14 -12.55 1.86
CA TRP A 101 1.71 -13.10 3.08
C TRP A 101 3.22 -13.26 2.98
N ASN A 102 3.71 -13.96 1.97
CA ASN A 102 5.14 -14.23 1.77
C ASN A 102 5.95 -12.93 1.64
N SER A 103 5.37 -11.93 0.97
CA SER A 103 5.98 -10.61 0.83
C SER A 103 6.09 -9.84 2.15
N ASN A 104 5.10 -9.97 3.03
CA ASN A 104 5.05 -9.26 4.31
C ASN A 104 5.75 -10.04 5.44
N HIS A 105 5.93 -11.35 5.28
CA HIS A 105 6.53 -12.24 6.28
C HIS A 105 7.69 -13.07 5.69
N PRO A 106 8.74 -12.45 5.12
CA PRO A 106 9.79 -13.17 4.39
C PRO A 106 10.57 -14.18 5.25
N LYS A 107 10.53 -14.00 6.58
CA LYS A 107 11.20 -14.91 7.52
C LYS A 107 10.34 -16.12 7.92
N ARG A 108 9.02 -16.07 7.73
CA ARG A 108 8.08 -17.15 8.11
C ARG A 108 7.80 -18.12 6.97
N GLY A 109 8.25 -17.79 5.77
CA GLY A 109 8.05 -18.62 4.58
C GLY A 109 6.58 -18.85 4.24
N TRP A 110 6.31 -19.99 3.65
CA TRP A 110 5.00 -20.45 3.19
C TRP A 110 4.20 -20.99 4.37
N SER A 111 3.51 -20.13 5.09
CA SER A 111 2.77 -20.51 6.32
C SER A 111 1.52 -19.68 6.53
N LEU A 112 0.84 -19.33 5.44
CA LEU A 112 -0.45 -18.63 5.54
C LEU A 112 -1.50 -19.60 6.10
N ARG A 113 -2.22 -19.16 7.13
CA ARG A 113 -3.31 -19.95 7.69
C ARG A 113 -4.41 -20.17 6.65
N ALA A 114 -4.74 -21.43 6.38
CA ALA A 114 -5.75 -21.85 5.38
C ALA A 114 -7.20 -21.61 5.85
N SER A 115 -7.43 -20.63 6.71
CA SER A 115 -8.78 -20.24 7.18
C SER A 115 -8.90 -18.72 7.32
N ARG A 116 -10.07 -18.18 7.01
CA ARG A 116 -10.39 -16.76 7.16
C ARG A 116 -11.16 -16.51 8.43
N ARG A 117 -10.91 -15.37 9.08
CA ARG A 117 -11.62 -14.96 10.29
C ARG A 117 -13.06 -14.52 10.02
N LYS A 118 -13.33 -13.97 8.83
CA LYS A 118 -14.66 -13.49 8.42
C LYS A 118 -15.07 -14.16 7.12
N PRO A 119 -16.32 -14.62 7.01
CA PRO A 119 -16.85 -15.14 5.78
C PRO A 119 -16.78 -14.09 4.67
N THR A 120 -16.10 -14.42 3.57
CA THR A 120 -15.86 -13.47 2.49
C THR A 120 -16.01 -14.15 1.15
N VAL A 121 -16.74 -13.53 0.23
CA VAL A 121 -16.89 -13.98 -1.16
C VAL A 121 -16.36 -12.89 -2.09
N ARG A 122 -15.58 -13.26 -3.09
CA ARG A 122 -15.18 -12.35 -4.18
C ARG A 122 -15.97 -12.61 -5.44
N PHE A 123 -16.40 -11.51 -6.03
CA PHE A 123 -17.14 -11.46 -7.29
C PHE A 123 -16.28 -10.78 -8.36
N ASP A 124 -16.36 -11.29 -9.56
CA ASP A 124 -15.85 -10.68 -10.78
C ASP A 124 -17.00 -10.29 -11.72
N LEU A 125 -16.68 -9.70 -12.88
CA LEU A 125 -17.69 -9.23 -13.83
C LEU A 125 -18.61 -10.35 -14.39
N ARG A 126 -18.23 -11.64 -14.24
CA ARG A 126 -19.07 -12.79 -14.62
C ARG A 126 -20.09 -13.12 -13.54
N THR A 127 -19.76 -12.82 -12.29
CA THR A 127 -20.57 -13.14 -11.11
C THR A 127 -21.30 -11.94 -10.52
N MET A 128 -21.07 -10.73 -11.05
CA MET A 128 -21.74 -9.50 -10.63
C MET A 128 -22.06 -8.59 -11.80
N GLY A 129 -22.96 -7.65 -11.58
CA GLY A 129 -23.22 -6.52 -12.47
C GLY A 129 -23.64 -5.30 -11.67
N LEU A 130 -23.32 -4.10 -12.17
CA LEU A 130 -23.77 -2.83 -11.60
C LEU A 130 -24.30 -1.94 -12.72
N ARG A 131 -25.55 -1.52 -12.62
CA ARG A 131 -26.20 -0.58 -13.55
C ARG A 131 -26.81 0.55 -12.72
N GLY A 132 -26.22 1.75 -12.85
CA GLY A 132 -26.55 2.82 -11.91
C GLY A 132 -26.23 2.39 -10.48
N ASN A 133 -27.22 2.38 -9.60
CA ASN A 133 -27.13 1.89 -8.24
C ASN A 133 -27.73 0.48 -8.04
N LEU A 134 -28.19 -0.19 -9.11
CA LEU A 134 -28.69 -1.56 -9.04
C LEU A 134 -27.53 -2.56 -9.18
N LEU A 135 -27.17 -3.18 -8.07
CA LEU A 135 -26.18 -4.26 -8.01
C LEU A 135 -26.86 -5.61 -8.20
N THR A 136 -26.28 -6.45 -9.04
CA THR A 136 -26.67 -7.87 -9.17
C THR A 136 -25.50 -8.75 -8.77
N LEU A 137 -25.73 -9.72 -7.89
CA LEU A 137 -24.73 -10.69 -7.44
C LEU A 137 -25.22 -12.11 -7.74
N SER A 138 -24.34 -12.94 -8.26
CA SER A 138 -24.59 -14.37 -8.38
C SER A 138 -24.73 -15.02 -7.01
N SER A 139 -25.49 -16.10 -6.96
CA SER A 139 -25.77 -16.88 -5.77
C SER A 139 -25.29 -18.34 -5.95
N MET A 140 -25.87 -19.27 -5.22
CA MET A 140 -25.61 -20.71 -5.34
C MET A 140 -26.03 -21.25 -6.71
N HIS A 141 -25.46 -22.40 -7.11
CA HIS A 141 -25.85 -23.09 -8.33
C HIS A 141 -27.35 -23.36 -8.37
N GLY A 142 -27.99 -23.12 -9.50
CA GLY A 142 -29.45 -23.28 -9.69
C GLY A 142 -30.32 -22.13 -9.12
N LEU A 143 -29.74 -21.18 -8.38
CA LEU A 143 -30.50 -20.04 -7.84
C LEU A 143 -30.33 -18.78 -8.72
N LYS A 144 -31.39 -17.95 -8.75
CA LYS A 144 -31.37 -16.66 -9.46
C LYS A 144 -30.37 -15.69 -8.83
N ARG A 145 -29.80 -14.80 -9.65
CA ARG A 145 -29.00 -13.68 -9.15
C ARG A 145 -29.82 -12.79 -8.23
N GLN A 146 -29.21 -12.36 -7.14
CA GLN A 146 -29.83 -11.43 -6.19
C GLN A 146 -29.62 -10.00 -6.64
N ARG A 147 -30.60 -9.15 -6.41
CA ARG A 147 -30.60 -7.72 -6.77
C ARG A 147 -30.60 -6.89 -5.50
N PHE A 148 -29.76 -5.85 -5.48
CA PHE A 148 -29.63 -4.94 -4.35
C PHE A 148 -29.63 -3.51 -4.87
N LEU A 149 -30.50 -2.68 -4.30
CA LEU A 149 -30.45 -1.24 -4.52
C LEU A 149 -29.42 -0.66 -3.56
N LEU A 150 -28.29 -0.21 -4.10
CA LEU A 150 -27.24 0.43 -3.32
C LEU A 150 -27.57 1.88 -3.04
N PRO A 151 -27.06 2.48 -1.94
CA PRO A 151 -27.06 3.93 -1.82
C PRO A 151 -26.33 4.55 -3.01
N PRO A 152 -26.70 5.76 -3.42
CA PRO A 152 -26.01 6.46 -4.52
C PRO A 152 -24.51 6.48 -4.27
N ILE A 153 -23.73 6.26 -5.33
CA ILE A 153 -22.28 6.46 -5.25
C ILE A 153 -22.05 7.95 -4.93
N PRO A 154 -21.24 8.28 -3.90
CA PRO A 154 -21.04 9.67 -3.51
C PRO A 154 -20.52 10.52 -4.69
N ALA A 155 -21.10 11.70 -4.90
CA ALA A 155 -20.72 12.60 -6.01
C ALA A 155 -19.21 12.86 -6.08
N TRP A 156 -18.57 13.06 -4.91
CA TRP A 156 -17.12 13.26 -4.83
C TRP A 156 -16.32 12.09 -5.42
N PHE A 157 -16.87 10.86 -5.42
CA PHE A 157 -16.20 9.69 -5.97
C PHE A 157 -16.29 9.67 -7.49
N ASP A 158 -17.42 10.11 -8.05
CA ASP A 158 -17.65 10.26 -9.49
C ASP A 158 -16.79 11.38 -10.06
N GLU A 159 -16.82 12.55 -9.44
CA GLU A 159 -16.02 13.72 -9.81
C GLU A 159 -14.52 13.44 -9.78
N ARG A 160 -14.08 12.73 -8.75
CA ARG A 160 -12.65 12.43 -8.56
C ARG A 160 -12.12 11.31 -9.46
N TYR A 161 -12.99 10.40 -9.89
CA TYR A 161 -12.60 9.22 -10.67
C TYR A 161 -13.51 9.02 -11.89
N PRO A 162 -13.52 10.02 -12.82
CA PRO A 162 -14.30 9.90 -14.06
C PRO A 162 -13.82 8.71 -14.88
N GLY A 163 -14.71 8.11 -15.65
CA GLY A 163 -14.37 6.97 -16.51
C GLY A 163 -13.97 5.69 -15.78
N ARG A 164 -14.15 5.61 -14.45
CA ARG A 164 -13.90 4.40 -13.68
C ARG A 164 -14.74 3.22 -14.16
N ARG A 165 -14.17 2.03 -14.10
CA ARG A 165 -14.86 0.78 -14.47
C ARG A 165 -14.84 -0.20 -13.30
N LEU A 166 -15.99 -0.74 -12.95
CA LEU A 166 -16.09 -1.80 -11.93
C LEU A 166 -15.25 -3.00 -12.37
N GLN A 167 -14.46 -3.55 -11.47
CA GLN A 167 -13.56 -4.68 -11.72
C GLN A 167 -13.91 -5.90 -10.88
N THR A 168 -14.04 -5.72 -9.56
CA THR A 168 -14.35 -6.79 -8.61
C THR A 168 -15.22 -6.25 -7.47
N ALA A 169 -15.92 -7.16 -6.80
CA ALA A 169 -16.53 -6.87 -5.51
C ALA A 169 -16.10 -7.92 -4.48
N ALA A 170 -16.13 -7.53 -3.20
CA ALA A 170 -15.98 -8.46 -2.09
C ALA A 170 -17.12 -8.23 -1.10
N LEU A 171 -17.83 -9.29 -0.78
CA LEU A 171 -18.87 -9.32 0.24
C LEU A 171 -18.29 -9.96 1.49
N VAL A 172 -18.26 -9.21 2.59
CA VAL A 172 -17.83 -9.68 3.91
C VAL A 172 -19.03 -9.70 4.82
N LEU A 173 -19.41 -10.90 5.25
CA LEU A 173 -20.56 -11.11 6.12
C LEU A 173 -20.18 -10.93 7.59
N ASP A 174 -21.10 -10.39 8.37
CA ASP A 174 -21.02 -10.43 9.82
C ASP A 174 -21.86 -11.60 10.32
N PRO A 175 -21.27 -12.57 11.05
CA PRO A 175 -22.03 -13.72 11.55
C PRO A 175 -23.14 -13.36 12.54
N ASN A 176 -23.07 -12.17 13.14
CA ASN A 176 -23.97 -11.72 14.20
C ASN A 176 -24.93 -10.61 13.75
N SER A 177 -24.98 -10.29 12.45
CA SER A 177 -25.80 -9.19 11.92
C SER A 177 -26.23 -9.50 10.50
N LEU A 178 -27.42 -9.05 10.12
CA LEU A 178 -27.90 -9.09 8.73
C LEU A 178 -27.20 -8.05 7.84
N GLU A 179 -26.32 -7.24 8.39
CA GLU A 179 -25.50 -6.30 7.63
C GLU A 179 -24.25 -6.98 7.10
N ALA A 180 -23.98 -6.75 5.83
CA ALA A 180 -22.76 -7.15 5.18
C ALA A 180 -21.97 -5.91 4.75
N ARG A 181 -20.65 -6.06 4.63
CA ARG A 181 -19.80 -5.02 4.05
C ARG A 181 -19.47 -5.37 2.60
N LEU A 182 -19.97 -4.56 1.69
CA LEU A 182 -19.67 -4.64 0.26
C LEU A 182 -18.48 -3.72 -0.07
N THR A 183 -17.45 -4.26 -0.66
CA THR A 183 -16.33 -3.49 -1.20
C THR A 183 -16.34 -3.59 -2.71
N LEU A 184 -16.65 -2.50 -3.39
CA LEU A 184 -16.57 -2.39 -4.86
C LEU A 184 -15.19 -1.88 -5.23
N THR A 185 -14.47 -2.59 -6.12
CA THR A 185 -13.17 -2.17 -6.61
C THR A 185 -13.29 -1.72 -8.06
N PHE A 186 -12.90 -0.48 -8.30
CA PHE A 186 -12.94 0.14 -9.62
C PHE A 186 -11.53 0.27 -10.18
N ARG A 187 -11.37 -0.04 -11.45
CA ARG A 187 -10.23 0.35 -12.25
C ARG A 187 -10.38 1.80 -12.64
N ILE A 188 -9.34 2.58 -12.39
CA ILE A 188 -9.29 4.00 -12.76
C ILE A 188 -8.51 4.13 -14.06
N PRO A 189 -8.97 4.93 -15.04
CA PRO A 189 -8.17 5.26 -16.20
C PRO A 189 -6.80 5.82 -15.77
N LYS A 190 -5.75 5.49 -16.50
CA LYS A 190 -4.47 6.17 -16.34
C LYS A 190 -4.66 7.62 -16.78
N ALA A 191 -4.23 8.56 -15.96
CA ALA A 191 -4.11 9.93 -16.41
C ALA A 191 -2.98 10.03 -17.46
N GLU A 192 -3.19 10.87 -18.46
CA GLU A 192 -2.13 11.19 -19.43
C GLU A 192 -0.96 11.86 -18.72
N PRO A 193 0.28 11.59 -19.14
CA PRO A 193 1.45 12.24 -18.60
C PRO A 193 1.33 13.75 -18.68
N VAL A 194 1.63 14.44 -17.59
CA VAL A 194 1.64 15.90 -17.51
C VAL A 194 3.08 16.37 -17.64
N GLU A 195 3.33 17.27 -18.57
CA GLU A 195 4.59 18.00 -18.66
C GLU A 195 4.69 19.02 -17.54
N GLY A 196 5.89 19.23 -17.03
CA GLY A 196 6.12 20.17 -15.93
C GLY A 196 7.49 20.04 -15.29
N ARG A 197 7.70 20.86 -14.26
CA ARG A 197 8.96 20.90 -13.53
C ARG A 197 9.21 19.58 -12.76
N VAL A 198 10.48 19.34 -12.46
CA VAL A 198 10.91 18.24 -11.58
C VAL A 198 10.99 18.78 -10.15
N LEU A 199 10.24 18.18 -9.24
CA LEU A 199 10.28 18.46 -7.81
C LEU A 199 11.14 17.40 -7.11
N GLY A 200 12.32 17.78 -6.61
CA GLY A 200 13.12 16.93 -5.74
C GLY A 200 12.60 16.98 -4.31
N VAL A 201 12.52 15.84 -3.63
CA VAL A 201 11.94 15.73 -2.29
C VAL A 201 12.87 14.93 -1.38
N ASP A 202 13.42 15.60 -0.36
CA ASP A 202 14.14 14.96 0.74
C ASP A 202 13.19 14.58 1.87
N LEU A 203 13.32 13.36 2.42
CA LEU A 203 12.47 12.82 3.47
C LEU A 203 13.20 12.80 4.82
N GLY A 204 12.65 13.52 5.79
CA GLY A 204 13.22 13.69 7.11
C GLY A 204 12.40 13.11 8.26
N LEU A 205 12.98 13.09 9.46
CA LEU A 205 12.33 12.63 10.69
C LEU A 205 11.64 13.75 11.47
N HIS A 206 12.14 14.97 11.35
CA HIS A 206 11.61 16.16 12.02
C HIS A 206 10.70 16.97 11.10
N VAL A 207 11.17 17.22 9.90
CA VAL A 207 10.39 17.67 8.75
C VAL A 207 10.11 16.43 7.92
N LEU A 208 8.84 16.13 7.63
CA LEU A 208 8.46 14.90 6.91
C LEU A 208 9.00 14.92 5.49
N TYR A 209 8.98 16.07 4.86
CA TYR A 209 9.71 16.33 3.65
C TYR A 209 10.08 17.82 3.53
N ARG A 210 11.18 18.06 2.82
CA ARG A 210 11.57 19.35 2.25
C ARG A 210 11.69 19.15 0.74
N ASP A 211 11.14 20.09 -0.05
CA ASP A 211 11.23 20.00 -1.51
C ASP A 211 12.18 21.06 -2.10
N SER A 212 12.53 20.88 -3.37
CA SER A 212 13.48 21.74 -4.09
C SER A 212 12.91 23.12 -4.46
N GLU A 213 11.66 23.42 -4.18
CA GLU A 213 11.05 24.74 -4.34
C GLU A 213 10.93 25.49 -2.99
N GLY A 214 11.55 24.94 -1.93
CA GLY A 214 11.52 25.52 -0.58
C GLY A 214 10.29 25.14 0.24
N GLY A 215 9.37 24.33 -0.32
CA GLY A 215 8.22 23.81 0.39
C GLY A 215 8.62 22.79 1.46
N GLU A 216 7.88 22.77 2.55
CA GLU A 216 8.07 21.78 3.60
C GLU A 216 6.76 21.29 4.19
N TYR A 217 6.79 20.10 4.76
CA TYR A 217 5.68 19.55 5.53
C TYR A 217 6.15 19.19 6.93
N ARG A 218 5.72 20.00 7.89
CA ARG A 218 5.92 19.78 9.33
C ARG A 218 4.62 19.34 9.95
N TYR A 219 4.70 18.35 10.82
CA TYR A 219 3.57 17.96 11.65
C TYR A 219 4.03 17.91 13.13
N PRO A 220 3.95 19.04 13.86
CA PRO A 220 4.51 19.17 15.22
C PRO A 220 4.00 18.10 16.21
N ARG A 221 2.76 17.64 16.03
CA ARG A 221 2.18 16.60 16.87
C ARG A 221 2.82 15.23 16.70
N VAL A 222 3.44 14.93 15.53
CA VAL A 222 4.01 13.60 15.25
C VAL A 222 5.01 13.19 16.33
N GLN A 223 5.97 14.04 16.65
CA GLN A 223 7.01 13.72 17.64
C GLN A 223 6.43 13.49 19.04
N ARG A 224 5.45 14.32 19.43
CA ARG A 224 4.76 14.18 20.73
C ARG A 224 3.96 12.88 20.79
N VAL A 225 3.18 12.60 19.77
CA VAL A 225 2.35 11.37 19.68
C VAL A 225 3.24 10.13 19.71
N ARG A 226 4.34 10.12 18.96
CA ARG A 226 5.30 9.00 18.93
C ARG A 226 5.99 8.78 20.28
N ARG A 227 6.42 9.85 20.97
CA ARG A 227 7.00 9.75 22.31
C ARG A 227 5.99 9.13 23.30
N ARG A 228 4.72 9.55 23.23
CA ARG A 228 3.66 8.99 24.04
C ARG A 228 3.48 7.48 23.76
N TYR A 229 3.33 7.08 22.51
CA TYR A 229 3.18 5.65 22.15
C TYR A 229 4.43 4.82 22.50
N ALA A 230 5.62 5.39 22.41
CA ALA A 230 6.84 4.71 22.82
C ALA A 230 6.87 4.49 24.34
N TYR A 231 6.46 5.48 25.12
CA TYR A 231 6.29 5.36 26.58
C TYR A 231 5.24 4.32 26.95
N ASP A 232 4.03 4.43 26.38
CA ASP A 232 2.94 3.49 26.63
C ASP A 232 3.33 2.04 26.31
N ARG A 233 4.04 1.82 25.18
CA ARG A 233 4.56 0.48 24.80
C ARG A 233 5.51 -0.06 25.86
N ARG A 234 6.49 0.73 26.28
CA ARG A 234 7.46 0.31 27.28
C ARG A 234 6.77 -0.10 28.59
N THR A 235 5.91 0.78 29.12
CA THR A 235 5.18 0.52 30.37
C THR A 235 4.30 -0.72 30.31
N LEU A 236 3.61 -0.95 29.17
CA LEU A 236 2.75 -2.13 28.98
C LEU A 236 3.57 -3.42 28.76
N GLN A 237 4.75 -3.32 28.16
CA GLN A 237 5.67 -4.45 28.01
C GLN A 237 6.25 -4.86 29.38
N GLU A 238 6.62 -3.90 30.22
CA GLU A 238 7.11 -4.14 31.58
C GLU A 238 6.04 -4.83 32.47
N LYS A 239 4.76 -4.46 32.32
CA LYS A 239 3.64 -5.10 33.04
C LYS A 239 3.43 -6.57 32.67
N GLY A 240 3.68 -7.01 31.45
CA GLY A 240 3.63 -8.39 30.99
C GLY A 240 2.28 -9.13 31.07
N THR A 241 1.20 -8.50 31.55
CA THR A 241 -0.10 -9.14 31.77
C THR A 241 -0.87 -9.36 30.45
N ARG A 242 -1.83 -10.32 30.46
CA ARG A 242 -2.70 -10.60 29.31
C ARG A 242 -3.49 -9.35 28.85
N SER A 243 -3.94 -8.52 29.80
CA SER A 243 -4.62 -7.26 29.50
C SER A 243 -3.68 -6.23 28.89
N ALA A 244 -2.43 -6.12 29.39
CA ALA A 244 -1.39 -5.27 28.80
C ALA A 244 -1.08 -5.68 27.36
N HIS A 245 -0.98 -6.98 27.04
CA HIS A 245 -0.81 -7.46 25.67
C HIS A 245 -1.95 -7.09 24.74
N ARG A 246 -3.22 -7.18 25.19
CA ARG A 246 -4.38 -6.71 24.41
C ARG A 246 -4.30 -5.22 24.13
N ARG A 247 -3.91 -4.42 25.15
CA ARG A 247 -3.76 -2.97 25.02
C ARG A 247 -2.59 -2.59 24.11
N LEU A 248 -1.47 -3.29 24.15
CA LEU A 248 -0.34 -3.14 23.21
C LEU A 248 -0.77 -3.29 21.76
N LYS A 249 -1.57 -4.30 21.45
CA LYS A 249 -2.10 -4.52 20.11
C LYS A 249 -3.02 -3.37 19.66
N ALA A 250 -3.89 -2.90 20.54
CA ALA A 250 -4.80 -1.78 20.27
C ALA A 250 -4.05 -0.47 20.02
N ILE A 251 -3.02 -0.17 20.83
CA ILE A 251 -2.15 1.00 20.68
C ILE A 251 -1.40 0.97 19.37
N GLY A 252 -0.79 -0.17 19.00
CA GLY A 252 -0.08 -0.33 17.73
C GLY A 252 -0.96 0.03 16.52
N GLY A 253 -2.19 -0.45 16.48
CA GLY A 253 -3.13 -0.13 15.41
C GLY A 253 -3.58 1.35 15.39
N ARG A 254 -3.62 2.03 16.55
CA ARG A 254 -3.93 3.48 16.61
C ARG A 254 -2.76 4.32 16.09
N GLU A 255 -1.55 4.00 16.51
CA GLU A 255 -0.33 4.68 16.03
C GLU A 255 -0.15 4.51 14.52
N GLU A 256 -0.35 3.30 14.00
CA GLU A 256 -0.28 3.03 12.57
C GLU A 256 -1.29 3.86 11.77
N ARG A 257 -2.54 3.93 12.22
CA ARG A 257 -3.57 4.75 11.56
C ARG A 257 -3.22 6.24 11.58
N PHE A 258 -2.70 6.74 12.71
CA PHE A 258 -2.28 8.13 12.83
C PHE A 258 -1.13 8.46 11.86
N ILE A 259 -0.07 7.65 11.84
CA ILE A 259 1.06 7.84 10.91
C ILE A 259 0.58 7.77 9.46
N ARG A 260 -0.30 6.81 9.16
CA ARG A 260 -0.86 6.65 7.82
C ARG A 260 -1.66 7.87 7.36
N ASP A 261 -2.45 8.46 8.25
CA ASP A 261 -3.21 9.68 7.96
C ASP A 261 -2.28 10.86 7.66
N VAL A 262 -1.25 11.05 8.48
CA VAL A 262 -0.23 12.08 8.26
C VAL A 262 0.48 11.88 6.91
N ASP A 263 0.89 10.66 6.57
CA ASP A 263 1.52 10.35 5.28
C ASP A 263 0.56 10.58 4.11
N HIS A 264 -0.74 10.29 4.28
CA HIS A 264 -1.74 10.58 3.25
C HIS A 264 -1.89 12.08 2.99
N CYS A 265 -1.88 12.91 4.05
CA CYS A 265 -1.94 14.37 3.93
C CYS A 265 -0.68 14.94 3.27
N ALA A 266 0.49 14.49 3.69
CA ALA A 266 1.78 14.90 3.11
C ALA A 266 1.87 14.52 1.62
N ALA A 267 1.53 13.27 1.29
CA ALA A 267 1.51 12.77 -0.09
C ALA A 267 0.49 13.50 -0.98
N LYS A 268 -0.65 13.90 -0.40
CA LYS A 268 -1.64 14.70 -1.13
C LYS A 268 -1.06 16.07 -1.47
N ARG A 269 -0.43 16.75 -0.51
CA ARG A 269 0.16 18.08 -0.72
C ARG A 269 1.24 18.04 -1.82
N LEU A 270 2.13 17.03 -1.80
CA LEU A 270 3.12 16.84 -2.87
C LEU A 270 2.48 16.64 -4.25
N ALA A 271 1.46 15.78 -4.34
CA ALA A 271 0.78 15.52 -5.61
C ALA A 271 -0.12 16.68 -6.07
N ASP A 272 -0.43 17.64 -5.18
CA ASP A 272 -1.25 18.81 -5.47
C ASP A 272 -0.37 20.06 -5.81
N THR A 273 0.97 19.92 -5.78
CA THR A 273 1.90 21.02 -6.13
C THR A 273 1.71 21.42 -7.60
N PRO A 274 1.41 22.70 -7.91
CA PRO A 274 1.09 23.15 -9.26
C PRO A 274 2.31 23.09 -10.21
N GLY A 275 2.08 22.77 -11.48
CA GLY A 275 3.10 22.83 -12.54
C GLY A 275 4.20 21.77 -12.44
N ILE A 276 3.97 20.69 -11.67
CA ILE A 276 4.91 19.56 -11.50
C ILE A 276 4.53 18.43 -12.46
N GLY A 277 5.49 18.00 -13.28
CA GLY A 277 5.38 16.82 -14.12
C GLY A 277 6.08 15.59 -13.52
N VAL A 278 7.11 15.80 -12.68
CA VAL A 278 7.88 14.73 -12.06
C VAL A 278 8.14 15.03 -10.58
N ILE A 279 7.93 14.03 -9.72
CA ILE A 279 8.36 14.06 -8.31
C ILE A 279 9.49 13.04 -8.13
N ALA A 280 10.63 13.49 -7.61
CA ALA A 280 11.81 12.68 -7.39
C ALA A 280 12.08 12.46 -5.90
N PHE A 281 12.33 11.19 -5.51
CA PHE A 281 12.73 10.80 -4.16
C PHE A 281 14.03 10.01 -4.19
N GLU A 282 14.71 9.95 -3.05
CA GLU A 282 15.81 8.99 -2.86
C GLU A 282 15.31 7.55 -2.76
N ASP A 283 16.07 6.58 -3.33
CA ASP A 283 15.84 5.14 -3.08
C ASP A 283 16.35 4.71 -1.70
N LEU A 284 15.54 4.94 -0.68
CA LEU A 284 15.85 4.61 0.71
C LEU A 284 15.82 3.10 1.03
N ALA A 285 15.43 2.23 0.09
CA ALA A 285 15.42 0.77 0.30
C ALA A 285 16.83 0.22 0.55
N ARG A 286 17.84 0.85 -0.05
CA ARG A 286 19.25 0.48 0.10
C ARG A 286 19.81 0.87 1.47
N ILE A 287 19.39 2.01 2.02
CA ILE A 287 19.84 2.52 3.33
C ILE A 287 19.44 1.58 4.46
N ARG A 288 18.24 1.01 4.44
CA ARG A 288 17.80 0.01 5.45
C ARG A 288 18.64 -1.26 5.42
N ARG A 289 19.15 -1.68 4.27
CA ARG A 289 20.04 -2.85 4.14
C ARG A 289 21.43 -2.55 4.68
N LEU A 290 21.97 -1.37 4.40
CA LEU A 290 23.29 -0.93 4.88
C LEU A 290 23.29 -0.68 6.40
N ALA A 291 22.21 -0.11 6.95
CA ALA A 291 22.07 0.07 8.39
C ALA A 291 21.98 -1.26 9.18
N ARG A 292 21.60 -2.37 8.51
CA ARG A 292 21.60 -3.73 9.10
C ARG A 292 23.00 -4.37 9.11
N LYS A 293 23.94 -3.94 8.28
CA LYS A 293 25.28 -4.54 8.12
C LYS A 293 26.35 -3.96 9.05
N GLY A 294 26.02 -3.41 10.19
CA GLY A 294 26.98 -3.31 11.29
C GLY A 294 27.81 -2.03 11.37
N THR A 295 27.35 -0.91 10.85
CA THR A 295 27.97 0.38 11.21
C THR A 295 27.49 0.80 12.60
N ARG A 296 28.40 1.37 13.42
CA ARG A 296 28.21 1.92 14.78
C ARG A 296 27.18 3.08 14.84
N THR A 297 26.15 3.08 14.02
CA THR A 297 25.03 4.01 14.17
C THR A 297 24.27 3.62 15.43
N GLY A 298 24.33 4.49 16.43
CA GLY A 298 23.82 4.20 17.77
C GLY A 298 22.42 3.60 17.72
N ARG A 299 22.12 2.69 18.64
CA ARG A 299 20.82 2.00 18.84
C ARG A 299 19.63 2.93 18.68
N ARG A 300 19.77 4.20 19.13
CA ARG A 300 18.76 5.26 19.05
C ARG A 300 18.47 5.66 17.59
N ARG A 301 19.49 5.84 16.75
CA ARG A 301 19.32 6.22 15.33
C ARG A 301 18.72 5.09 14.49
N ARG A 302 19.11 3.84 14.75
CA ARG A 302 18.48 2.66 14.13
C ARG A 302 17.01 2.55 14.48
N ASN A 303 16.65 2.77 15.76
CA ASN A 303 15.26 2.75 16.19
C ASN A 303 14.45 3.88 15.53
N MET A 304 15.03 5.07 15.36
CA MET A 304 14.36 6.18 14.67
C MET A 304 14.13 5.87 13.18
N LEU A 305 15.14 5.37 12.46
CA LEU A 305 15.04 5.00 11.04
C LEU A 305 14.08 3.83 10.80
N ASN A 306 14.00 2.88 11.76
CA ASN A 306 13.06 1.77 11.68
C ASN A 306 11.61 2.16 12.03
N GLN A 307 11.40 3.28 12.70
CA GLN A 307 10.09 3.73 13.13
C GLN A 307 9.33 4.51 12.05
N TRP A 308 10.01 5.11 11.06
CA TRP A 308 9.33 5.86 10.01
C TRP A 308 9.18 5.02 8.73
N PRO A 309 7.94 4.85 8.24
CA PRO A 309 7.70 4.14 7.00
C PRO A 309 7.90 5.07 5.78
N PHE A 310 9.13 5.57 5.55
CA PHE A 310 9.43 6.42 4.37
C PHE A 310 8.89 5.85 3.06
N SER A 311 8.92 4.51 2.92
CA SER A 311 8.32 3.83 1.78
C SER A 311 6.82 4.04 1.66
N GLN A 312 6.10 4.23 2.78
CA GLN A 312 4.66 4.46 2.78
C GLN A 312 4.32 5.84 2.19
N LEU A 313 5.05 6.89 2.59
CA LEU A 313 4.89 8.22 2.02
C LEU A 313 5.19 8.22 0.51
N GLN A 314 6.29 7.57 0.09
CA GLN A 314 6.64 7.41 -1.33
C GLN A 314 5.54 6.66 -2.11
N GLU A 315 5.02 5.55 -1.56
CA GLU A 315 3.94 4.78 -2.17
C GLU A 315 2.64 5.61 -2.27
N PHE A 316 2.31 6.37 -1.22
CA PHE A 316 1.11 7.21 -1.23
C PHE A 316 1.24 8.38 -2.21
N THR A 317 2.43 8.95 -2.33
CA THR A 317 2.71 9.99 -3.35
C THR A 317 2.62 9.39 -4.75
N ALA A 318 3.23 8.23 -4.98
CA ALA A 318 3.25 7.60 -6.29
C ALA A 318 1.85 7.34 -6.86
N TYR A 319 0.93 6.75 -6.08
CA TYR A 319 -0.41 6.50 -6.63
C TYR A 319 -1.27 7.77 -6.76
N LYS A 320 -1.05 8.79 -5.90
CA LYS A 320 -1.76 10.07 -6.01
C LYS A 320 -1.25 10.88 -7.21
N ALA A 321 0.06 10.92 -7.40
CA ALA A 321 0.73 11.53 -8.54
C ALA A 321 0.29 10.86 -9.86
N ALA A 322 0.31 9.52 -9.92
CA ALA A 322 -0.13 8.77 -11.09
C ALA A 322 -1.60 9.05 -11.48
N ALA A 323 -2.46 9.33 -10.50
CA ALA A 323 -3.86 9.73 -10.77
C ALA A 323 -3.98 11.10 -11.43
N LYS A 324 -2.91 11.89 -11.44
CA LYS A 324 -2.81 13.23 -12.06
C LYS A 324 -1.86 13.25 -13.26
N GLY A 325 -1.34 12.11 -13.72
CA GLY A 325 -0.36 12.04 -14.79
C GLY A 325 1.07 12.42 -14.38
N ILE A 326 1.29 12.76 -13.10
CA ILE A 326 2.62 13.13 -12.56
C ILE A 326 3.46 11.86 -12.40
N ARG A 327 4.67 11.85 -12.96
CA ARG A 327 5.63 10.74 -12.84
C ARG A 327 6.36 10.80 -11.51
N VAL A 328 6.56 9.64 -10.87
CA VAL A 328 7.41 9.54 -9.67
C VAL A 328 8.65 8.71 -10.00
N VAL A 329 9.83 9.25 -9.69
CA VAL A 329 11.12 8.63 -9.94
C VAL A 329 11.91 8.46 -8.64
N MET A 330 12.78 7.46 -8.60
CA MET A 330 13.69 7.21 -7.49
C MET A 330 15.13 7.42 -7.96
N VAL A 331 15.89 8.24 -7.23
CA VAL A 331 17.30 8.51 -7.53
C VAL A 331 18.21 7.81 -6.53
N ASP A 332 19.50 7.66 -6.89
CA ASP A 332 20.50 7.10 -5.99
C ASP A 332 20.74 8.07 -4.81
N PRO A 333 20.68 7.61 -3.56
CA PRO A 333 20.87 8.46 -2.37
C PRO A 333 22.33 8.79 -2.06
N ALA A 334 23.31 8.29 -2.82
CA ALA A 334 24.72 8.49 -2.52
C ALA A 334 25.10 9.98 -2.53
N TYR A 335 25.61 10.50 -1.42
CA TYR A 335 26.11 11.87 -1.25
C TYR A 335 25.12 13.03 -1.48
N THR A 336 23.84 12.81 -1.63
CA THR A 336 22.83 13.88 -1.81
C THR A 336 22.86 14.90 -0.69
N SER A 337 23.09 14.49 0.55
CA SER A 337 23.19 15.35 1.72
C SER A 337 24.57 15.98 1.96
N GLN A 338 25.60 15.61 1.17
CA GLN A 338 27.00 16.06 1.35
C GLN A 338 27.49 16.90 0.17
N ARG A 339 26.82 16.78 -0.97
CA ARG A 339 27.16 17.49 -2.20
C ARG A 339 26.57 18.89 -2.18
N CYS A 340 27.38 19.88 -2.52
CA CYS A 340 26.91 21.23 -2.77
C CYS A 340 26.11 21.25 -4.10
N ASN A 341 24.86 21.71 -4.06
CA ASN A 341 24.05 21.81 -5.27
C ASN A 341 24.57 22.87 -6.22
N ARG A 342 25.29 23.90 -5.72
CA ARG A 342 25.84 25.01 -6.53
C ARG A 342 27.13 24.66 -7.28
N CYS A 343 28.11 24.07 -6.60
CA CYS A 343 29.45 23.80 -7.20
C CYS A 343 29.79 22.32 -7.36
N GLY A 344 28.91 21.41 -6.90
CA GLY A 344 29.12 19.97 -7.01
C GLY A 344 30.15 19.37 -6.03
N TYR A 345 30.82 20.19 -5.20
CA TYR A 345 31.82 19.70 -4.24
C TYR A 345 31.18 18.81 -3.18
N VAL A 346 31.79 17.65 -2.92
CA VAL A 346 31.32 16.66 -1.97
C VAL A 346 32.28 16.58 -0.79
N ASP A 347 31.79 16.94 0.39
CA ASP A 347 32.51 16.75 1.65
C ASP A 347 31.50 16.49 2.79
N LYS A 348 31.84 15.57 3.67
CA LYS A 348 31.02 15.21 4.84
C LYS A 348 30.85 16.41 5.80
N ARG A 349 31.84 17.30 5.87
CA ARG A 349 31.84 18.48 6.73
C ARG A 349 30.97 19.62 6.20
N ASN A 350 30.52 19.56 4.94
CA ASN A 350 29.57 20.54 4.39
C ASN A 350 28.24 20.57 5.14
N ARG A 351 27.88 19.49 5.88
CA ARG A 351 26.63 19.41 6.62
C ARG A 351 26.86 19.33 8.12
N ASP A 352 26.32 20.30 8.85
CA ASP A 352 26.16 20.26 10.30
C ASP A 352 24.67 20.31 10.66
N ARG A 353 24.10 19.15 11.02
CA ARG A 353 22.68 18.97 11.38
C ARG A 353 21.73 19.50 10.31
N ALA A 354 21.08 20.64 10.57
CA ALA A 354 20.14 21.30 9.67
C ALA A 354 20.79 22.35 8.75
N ARG A 355 22.06 22.67 8.95
CA ARG A 355 22.81 23.66 8.19
C ARG A 355 23.72 23.00 7.19
N PHE A 356 23.80 23.58 6.00
CA PHE A 356 24.72 23.22 4.93
C PHE A 356 25.62 24.43 4.62
N ASP A 357 26.95 24.26 4.72
CA ASP A 357 27.93 25.26 4.38
C ASP A 357 29.01 24.60 3.50
N CYS A 358 29.10 25.01 2.26
CA CYS A 358 30.06 24.44 1.33
C CYS A 358 31.49 24.95 1.61
N LEU A 359 32.39 24.05 1.94
CA LEU A 359 33.78 24.37 2.23
C LEU A 359 34.57 24.88 1.00
N ARG A 360 34.03 24.63 -0.24
CA ARG A 360 34.71 25.05 -1.46
C ARG A 360 34.24 26.41 -1.97
N CYS A 361 32.95 26.65 -2.03
CA CYS A 361 32.38 27.86 -2.65
C CYS A 361 31.65 28.78 -1.67
N GLY A 362 31.63 28.48 -0.38
CA GLY A 362 30.99 29.29 0.65
C GLY A 362 29.45 29.31 0.58
N HIS A 363 28.84 28.50 -0.30
CA HIS A 363 27.38 28.43 -0.37
C HIS A 363 26.77 27.89 0.93
N SER A 364 25.83 28.63 1.50
CA SER A 364 25.11 28.26 2.73
C SER A 364 23.63 28.08 2.43
N ASP A 365 23.01 27.01 2.99
CA ASP A 365 21.61 26.67 2.79
C ASP A 365 21.09 25.82 3.99
N ASP A 366 19.78 25.57 4.02
CA ASP A 366 19.21 24.48 4.83
C ASP A 366 19.68 23.14 4.25
N ALA A 367 20.13 22.24 5.11
CA ALA A 367 20.73 20.96 4.67
C ALA A 367 19.75 20.05 3.92
N ASP A 368 18.47 20.05 4.32
CA ASP A 368 17.43 19.24 3.69
C ASP A 368 16.96 19.88 2.37
N HIS A 369 17.01 21.23 2.26
CA HIS A 369 16.75 21.94 1.00
C HIS A 369 17.88 21.68 -0.03
N ASN A 370 19.16 21.82 0.37
CA ASN A 370 20.28 21.45 -0.50
C ASN A 370 20.20 19.99 -0.96
N ALA A 371 19.76 19.07 -0.09
CA ALA A 371 19.55 17.68 -0.47
C ALA A 371 18.41 17.52 -1.49
N ALA A 372 17.29 18.22 -1.31
CA ALA A 372 16.18 18.21 -2.25
C ALA A 372 16.57 18.75 -3.64
N LEU A 373 17.40 19.79 -3.70
CA LEU A 373 17.97 20.30 -4.95
C LEU A 373 18.86 19.25 -5.64
N ASN A 374 19.72 18.56 -4.91
CA ASN A 374 20.55 17.48 -5.46
C ASN A 374 19.71 16.29 -5.97
N ILE A 375 18.60 15.98 -5.31
CA ILE A 375 17.64 14.94 -5.75
C ILE A 375 16.99 15.35 -7.07
N ARG A 376 16.54 16.61 -7.18
CA ARG A 376 16.00 17.16 -8.42
C ARG A 376 17.00 17.06 -9.57
N ASP A 377 18.23 17.52 -9.37
CA ASP A 377 19.26 17.56 -10.40
C ASP A 377 19.65 16.16 -10.89
N ARG A 378 19.68 15.17 -10.00
CA ARG A 378 19.87 13.76 -10.39
C ARG A 378 18.70 13.20 -11.19
N ALA A 379 17.48 13.58 -10.83
CA ALA A 379 16.33 13.17 -11.61
C ALA A 379 16.37 13.76 -13.02
N LEU A 380 16.70 15.03 -13.17
CA LEU A 380 16.90 15.67 -14.47
C LEU A 380 17.95 14.94 -15.31
N GLN A 381 19.11 14.59 -14.74
CA GLN A 381 20.16 13.82 -15.44
C GLN A 381 19.70 12.40 -15.84
N SER A 382 18.74 11.82 -15.15
CA SER A 382 18.22 10.47 -15.46
C SER A 382 17.06 10.45 -16.45
N LEU A 383 16.49 11.61 -16.75
CA LEU A 383 15.34 11.78 -17.63
C LEU A 383 15.71 12.30 -19.02
N GLY A 384 16.83 13.02 -19.12
CA GLY A 384 17.47 13.40 -20.39
C GLY A 384 18.48 12.38 -20.79
#